data_d0b84d83f541817eec85a055599612fe
#
_entry.id   d0b84d83f541817eec85a055599612fe
#
_cell.length_a   1.000
_cell.length_b   1.000
_cell.length_c   1.000
_cell.angle_alpha   90.00
_cell.angle_beta   90.00
_cell.angle_gamma   90.00
#
_symmetry.space_group_name_H-M   'P 1'
#
loop_
_entity.id
_entity.type
_entity.pdbx_description
1 polymer ?
#
loop_
_entity_poly.entity_id
_entity_poly.type
_entity_poly.pdbx_seq_one_letter_code
_entity_poly.pdbx_strand_id
1 'polypeptide(L)'
;MITIIDAGGANLASVANAFERLNCPWQISKDPDLIYKSEKVLLPGVGSAKSAMDKVAAAELTELIPSLSQPTLGICLGMQLLFDSSEEGSTPCLGMISGEVSAIPRVQGITPVSYTHLTLPTTPYV
;
A
#
# COMPACT_ATOMS: atom_id res chain seq x y z
N MET A 1 -7.30 14.32 10.98
CA MET A 1 -7.70 12.89 11.10
C MET A 1 -6.96 12.07 10.06
N ILE A 2 -6.28 11.04 10.51
CA ILE A 2 -5.61 10.07 9.63
C ILE A 2 -6.57 8.92 9.38
N THR A 3 -6.78 8.55 8.12
CA THR A 3 -7.59 7.38 7.79
C THR A 3 -6.71 6.21 7.38
N ILE A 4 -6.86 5.10 8.08
CA ILE A 4 -6.27 3.81 7.74
C ILE A 4 -7.26 3.10 6.82
N ILE A 5 -6.83 2.79 5.60
CA ILE A 5 -7.69 2.10 4.63
C ILE A 5 -7.86 0.65 5.05
N ASP A 6 -9.11 0.23 5.22
CA ASP A 6 -9.48 -1.17 5.44
C ASP A 6 -9.85 -1.82 4.11
N ALA A 7 -8.86 -2.23 3.37
CA ALA A 7 -9.09 -3.04 2.16
C ALA A 7 -9.13 -4.55 2.46
N GLY A 8 -9.04 -4.93 3.73
CA GLY A 8 -8.99 -6.32 4.20
C GLY A 8 -7.58 -6.91 4.18
N GLY A 9 -7.33 -7.88 5.06
CA GLY A 9 -6.07 -8.63 5.09
C GLY A 9 -4.89 -7.96 5.80
N ALA A 10 -5.01 -6.73 6.26
CA ALA A 10 -3.94 -6.07 7.02
C ALA A 10 -4.12 -6.26 8.53
N ASN A 11 -3.02 -6.17 9.28
CA ASN A 11 -3.08 -6.11 10.73
C ASN A 11 -3.37 -4.66 11.19
N LEU A 12 -4.65 -4.30 11.13
CA LEU A 12 -5.10 -2.94 11.43
C LEU A 12 -4.88 -2.55 12.91
N ALA A 13 -4.99 -3.52 13.82
CA ALA A 13 -4.81 -3.26 15.24
C ALA A 13 -3.40 -2.77 15.58
N SER A 14 -2.37 -3.36 14.96
CA SER A 14 -0.98 -2.93 15.18
C SER A 14 -0.75 -1.50 14.70
N VAL A 15 -1.33 -1.14 13.56
CA VAL A 15 -1.22 0.21 13.00
C VAL A 15 -1.98 1.22 13.88
N ALA A 16 -3.19 0.89 14.29
CA ALA A 16 -3.99 1.72 15.18
C ALA A 16 -3.25 1.98 16.51
N ASN A 17 -2.67 0.94 17.11
CA ASN A 17 -1.90 1.06 18.33
C ASN A 17 -0.67 1.99 18.16
N ALA A 18 -0.06 2.01 17.00
CA ALA A 18 1.05 2.93 16.73
C ALA A 18 0.57 4.39 16.75
N PHE A 19 -0.59 4.68 16.16
CA PHE A 19 -1.17 6.03 16.21
C PHE A 19 -1.60 6.43 17.62
N GLU A 20 -2.14 5.49 18.41
CA GLU A 20 -2.43 5.74 19.82
C GLU A 20 -1.18 6.17 20.59
N ARG A 21 -0.07 5.45 20.41
CA ARG A 21 1.21 5.81 21.07
C ARG A 21 1.74 7.18 20.64
N LEU A 22 1.42 7.60 19.42
CA LEU A 22 1.83 8.90 18.90
C LEU A 22 0.83 10.02 19.22
N ASN A 23 -0.27 9.70 19.91
CA ASN A 23 -1.37 10.63 20.19
C ASN A 23 -1.92 11.29 18.91
N CYS A 24 -1.94 10.55 17.80
CA CYS A 24 -2.48 11.03 16.54
C CYS A 24 -3.92 10.55 16.37
N PRO A 25 -4.89 11.44 16.12
CA PRO A 25 -6.26 11.04 15.80
C PRO A 25 -6.31 10.17 14.54
N TRP A 26 -6.99 9.04 14.61
CA TRP A 26 -7.10 8.09 13.51
C TRP A 26 -8.48 7.48 13.42
N GLN A 27 -8.81 6.97 12.25
CA GLN A 27 -9.98 6.14 12.00
C GLN A 27 -9.64 5.05 11.01
N ILE A 28 -10.42 3.98 10.99
CA ILE A 28 -10.33 2.90 10.01
C ILE A 28 -11.56 3.01 9.11
N SER A 29 -11.38 2.99 7.80
CA SER A 29 -12.50 3.07 6.87
C SER A 29 -12.15 2.46 5.52
N LYS A 30 -13.18 1.94 4.85
CA LYS A 30 -13.17 1.61 3.42
C LYS A 30 -14.14 2.50 2.63
N ASP A 31 -14.75 3.45 3.29
CA ASP A 31 -15.67 4.40 2.67
C ASP A 31 -14.89 5.41 1.83
N PRO A 32 -15.13 5.48 0.50
CA PRO A 32 -14.41 6.41 -0.36
C PRO A 32 -14.52 7.87 0.06
N ASP A 33 -15.68 8.31 0.54
CA ASP A 33 -15.90 9.69 0.95
C ASP A 33 -15.09 10.06 2.19
N LEU A 34 -15.03 9.16 3.16
CA LEU A 34 -14.24 9.38 4.37
C LEU A 34 -12.73 9.39 4.05
N ILE A 35 -12.28 8.50 3.17
CA ILE A 35 -10.88 8.46 2.73
C ILE A 35 -10.52 9.76 1.99
N TYR A 36 -11.36 10.19 1.06
CA TYR A 36 -11.12 11.40 0.27
C TYR A 36 -11.03 12.66 1.11
N LYS A 37 -11.84 12.76 2.17
CA LYS A 37 -11.88 13.92 3.08
C LYS A 37 -10.81 13.91 4.16
N SER A 38 -10.03 12.84 4.28
CA SER A 38 -9.00 12.72 5.30
C SER A 38 -7.82 13.65 5.04
N GLU A 39 -7.19 14.12 6.11
CA GLU A 39 -5.97 14.93 6.00
C GLU A 39 -4.78 14.12 5.52
N LYS A 40 -4.70 12.86 5.95
CA LYS A 40 -3.65 11.91 5.57
C LYS A 40 -4.23 10.52 5.48
N VAL A 41 -3.64 9.69 4.64
CA VAL A 41 -4.11 8.34 4.38
C VAL A 41 -2.99 7.34 4.60
N LEU A 42 -3.31 6.22 5.22
CA LEU A 42 -2.41 5.10 5.37
C LEU A 42 -2.98 3.88 4.65
N LEU A 43 -2.16 3.29 3.78
CA LEU A 43 -2.48 2.04 3.09
C LEU A 43 -1.59 0.91 3.63
N PRO A 44 -2.06 0.16 4.64
CA PRO A 44 -1.35 -1.03 5.10
C PRO A 44 -1.68 -2.21 4.20
N GLY A 45 -0.85 -3.23 4.22
CA GLY A 45 -1.14 -4.45 3.48
C GLY A 45 -0.25 -5.61 3.89
N VAL A 46 -0.85 -6.81 3.86
CA VAL A 46 -0.17 -8.08 4.03
C VAL A 46 -0.76 -9.10 3.05
N GLY A 47 -0.01 -10.16 2.76
CA GLY A 47 -0.45 -11.21 1.86
C GLY A 47 0.03 -11.00 0.43
N SER A 48 -0.75 -11.44 -0.55
CA SER A 48 -0.36 -11.37 -1.96
C SER A 48 -0.88 -10.08 -2.62
N ALA A 49 -0.12 -9.59 -3.60
CA ALA A 49 -0.50 -8.40 -4.36
C ALA A 49 -1.85 -8.59 -5.07
N LYS A 50 -2.08 -9.75 -5.68
CA LYS A 50 -3.34 -10.02 -6.37
C LYS A 50 -4.53 -9.98 -5.42
N SER A 51 -4.44 -10.67 -4.29
CA SER A 51 -5.52 -10.66 -3.28
C SER A 51 -5.80 -9.26 -2.77
N ALA A 52 -4.76 -8.48 -2.50
CA ALA A 52 -4.91 -7.10 -2.04
C ALA A 52 -5.56 -6.21 -3.10
N MET A 53 -5.15 -6.31 -4.36
CA MET A 53 -5.75 -5.54 -5.46
C MET A 53 -7.21 -5.94 -5.69
N ASP A 54 -7.56 -7.22 -5.56
CA ASP A 54 -8.95 -7.67 -5.65
C ASP A 54 -9.82 -7.04 -4.55
N LYS A 55 -9.29 -6.91 -3.34
CA LYS A 55 -9.99 -6.26 -2.22
C LYS A 55 -10.12 -4.75 -2.39
N VAL A 56 -9.08 -4.10 -2.91
CA VAL A 56 -9.11 -2.67 -3.27
C VAL A 56 -10.20 -2.42 -4.31
N ALA A 57 -10.29 -3.27 -5.33
CA ALA A 57 -11.32 -3.17 -6.37
C ALA A 57 -12.72 -3.42 -5.81
N ALA A 58 -12.88 -4.41 -4.93
CA ALA A 58 -14.17 -4.70 -4.29
C ALA A 58 -14.66 -3.54 -3.41
N ALA A 59 -13.75 -2.76 -2.84
CA ALA A 59 -14.07 -1.55 -2.07
C ALA A 59 -14.22 -0.29 -2.92
N GLU A 60 -14.12 -0.42 -4.25
CA GLU A 60 -14.20 0.71 -5.20
C GLU A 60 -13.11 1.77 -4.99
N LEU A 61 -11.93 1.34 -4.57
CA LEU A 61 -10.81 2.23 -4.24
C LEU A 61 -9.73 2.31 -5.32
N THR A 62 -9.84 1.52 -6.39
CA THR A 62 -8.81 1.41 -7.43
C THR A 62 -8.51 2.74 -8.12
N GLU A 63 -9.52 3.54 -8.37
CA GLU A 63 -9.36 4.87 -8.98
C GLU A 63 -9.25 5.98 -7.94
N LEU A 64 -9.84 5.78 -6.77
CA LEU A 64 -9.81 6.77 -5.71
C LEU A 64 -8.39 6.97 -5.17
N ILE A 65 -7.71 5.90 -4.79
CA ILE A 65 -6.39 6.02 -4.15
C ILE A 65 -5.39 6.80 -5.02
N PRO A 66 -5.26 6.52 -6.33
CA PRO A 66 -4.40 7.32 -7.20
C PRO A 66 -4.82 8.79 -7.34
N SER A 67 -6.08 9.11 -7.11
CA SER A 67 -6.58 10.49 -7.20
C SER A 67 -6.37 11.32 -5.94
N LEU A 68 -5.92 10.71 -4.86
CA LEU A 68 -5.70 11.41 -3.60
C LEU A 68 -4.56 12.42 -3.71
N SER A 69 -4.80 13.65 -3.26
CA SER A 69 -3.80 14.71 -3.24
C SER A 69 -3.11 14.87 -1.88
N GLN A 70 -3.72 14.36 -0.83
CA GLN A 70 -3.17 14.41 0.52
C GLN A 70 -2.04 13.38 0.69
N PRO A 71 -1.16 13.58 1.69
CA PRO A 71 -0.08 12.63 1.96
C PRO A 71 -0.62 11.21 2.19
N THR A 72 -0.08 10.27 1.43
CA THR A 72 -0.46 8.86 1.49
C THR A 72 0.77 8.01 1.78
N LEU A 73 0.71 7.20 2.83
CA LEU A 73 1.79 6.30 3.23
C LEU A 73 1.38 4.84 3.02
N GLY A 74 2.13 4.14 2.19
CA GLY A 74 2.01 2.69 2.04
C GLY A 74 2.96 1.96 2.97
N ILE A 75 2.50 0.91 3.63
CA ILE A 75 3.32 0.07 4.50
C ILE A 75 3.32 -1.37 3.99
N CYS A 76 4.53 -1.96 3.84
CA CYS A 76 4.74 -3.32 3.41
C CYS A 76 4.06 -3.57 2.05
N LEU A 77 3.15 -4.52 1.95
CA LEU A 77 2.40 -4.75 0.71
C LEU A 77 1.65 -3.49 0.25
N GLY A 78 1.11 -2.70 1.18
CA GLY A 78 0.48 -1.42 0.83
C GLY A 78 1.41 -0.46 0.09
N MET A 79 2.68 -0.40 0.47
CA MET A 79 3.70 0.33 -0.27
C MET A 79 3.90 -0.26 -1.68
N GLN A 80 3.96 -1.57 -1.80
CA GLN A 80 4.15 -2.25 -3.09
C GLN A 80 3.00 -1.96 -4.06
N LEU A 81 1.77 -1.84 -3.56
CA LEU A 81 0.60 -1.54 -4.38
C LEU A 81 0.63 -0.14 -5.00
N LEU A 82 1.44 0.78 -4.47
CA LEU A 82 1.55 2.13 -5.02
C LEU A 82 2.29 2.18 -6.37
N PHE A 83 3.03 1.14 -6.72
CA PHE A 83 3.76 1.03 -7.98
C PHE A 83 2.85 0.61 -9.13
N ASP A 84 3.40 0.58 -10.35
CA ASP A 84 2.62 0.24 -11.55
C ASP A 84 2.14 -1.20 -11.53
N SER A 85 3.01 -2.12 -11.11
CA SER A 85 2.72 -3.56 -11.12
C SER A 85 3.59 -4.32 -10.14
N SER A 86 3.17 -5.55 -9.85
CA SER A 86 3.95 -6.51 -9.07
C SER A 86 4.16 -7.77 -9.88
N GLU A 87 5.39 -8.29 -9.87
CA GLU A 87 5.73 -9.59 -10.45
C GLU A 87 4.95 -10.72 -9.76
N GLU A 88 4.63 -10.54 -8.49
CA GLU A 88 3.81 -11.50 -7.73
C GLU A 88 2.42 -11.62 -8.34
N GLY A 89 2.15 -12.77 -8.96
CA GLY A 89 0.90 -13.03 -9.66
C GLY A 89 0.68 -12.16 -10.89
N SER A 90 1.73 -11.54 -11.45
CA SER A 90 1.63 -10.63 -12.60
C SER A 90 0.51 -9.60 -12.41
N THR A 91 0.51 -8.91 -11.28
CA THR A 91 -0.59 -8.08 -10.82
C THR A 91 -0.39 -6.62 -11.19
N PRO A 92 -1.30 -5.99 -11.97
CA PRO A 92 -1.36 -4.54 -12.08
C PRO A 92 -1.72 -3.92 -10.73
N CYS A 93 -1.04 -2.83 -10.36
CA CYS A 93 -1.25 -2.13 -9.10
C CYS A 93 -1.78 -0.71 -9.32
N LEU A 94 -1.59 0.19 -8.35
CA LEU A 94 -2.25 1.50 -8.37
C LEU A 94 -1.58 2.55 -9.25
N GLY A 95 -0.32 2.33 -9.63
CA GLY A 95 0.38 3.22 -10.58
C GLY A 95 0.65 4.64 -10.10
N MET A 96 0.73 4.87 -8.81
CA MET A 96 1.04 6.20 -8.25
C MET A 96 2.52 6.51 -8.34
N ILE A 97 3.37 5.50 -8.28
CA ILE A 97 4.82 5.60 -8.38
C ILE A 97 5.26 4.73 -9.54
N SER A 98 6.00 5.30 -10.49
CA SER A 98 6.51 4.54 -11.64
C SER A 98 7.50 3.48 -11.18
N GLY A 99 7.30 2.26 -11.62
CA GLY A 99 8.18 1.13 -11.30
C GLY A 99 7.42 -0.16 -11.13
N GLU A 100 8.19 -1.24 -10.97
CA GLU A 100 7.67 -2.58 -10.80
C GLU A 100 8.24 -3.19 -9.52
N VAL A 101 7.41 -3.94 -8.79
CA VAL A 101 7.84 -4.74 -7.64
C VAL A 101 8.28 -6.10 -8.15
N SER A 102 9.54 -6.44 -7.92
CA SER A 102 10.14 -7.70 -8.39
C SER A 102 10.62 -8.55 -7.23
N ALA A 103 10.63 -9.86 -7.44
CA ALA A 103 11.20 -10.80 -6.47
C ALA A 103 12.70 -10.55 -6.29
N ILE A 104 13.18 -10.65 -5.06
CA ILE A 104 14.61 -10.63 -4.78
C ILE A 104 15.23 -11.91 -5.34
N PRO A 105 16.31 -11.82 -6.17
CA PRO A 105 16.96 -13.01 -6.69
C PRO A 105 17.47 -13.91 -5.56
N ARG A 106 17.39 -15.22 -5.76
CA ARG A 106 18.01 -16.18 -4.86
C ARG A 106 19.51 -16.08 -4.95
N VAL A 107 20.18 -15.89 -3.82
CA VAL A 107 21.63 -15.84 -3.72
C VAL A 107 22.08 -16.87 -2.69
N GLN A 108 23.01 -17.76 -3.08
CA GLN A 108 23.62 -18.76 -2.19
C GLN A 108 22.61 -19.61 -1.41
N GLY A 109 21.50 -20.02 -2.06
CA GLY A 109 20.48 -20.86 -1.42
C GLY A 109 19.53 -20.14 -0.49
N ILE A 110 19.65 -18.83 -0.31
CA ILE A 110 18.71 -18.02 0.46
C ILE A 110 17.45 -17.79 -0.37
N THR A 111 16.29 -18.14 0.20
CA THR A 111 15.01 -17.89 -0.45
C THR A 111 14.40 -16.64 0.15
N PRO A 112 14.13 -15.58 -0.65
CA PRO A 112 13.44 -14.40 -0.14
C PRO A 112 12.01 -14.74 0.27
N VAL A 113 11.55 -14.12 1.35
CA VAL A 113 10.19 -14.32 1.87
C VAL A 113 9.24 -13.19 1.48
N SER A 114 9.72 -12.20 0.73
CA SER A 114 8.94 -11.04 0.33
C SER A 114 9.47 -10.44 -0.97
N TYR A 115 8.60 -9.71 -1.67
CA TYR A 115 8.96 -8.87 -2.80
C TYR A 115 9.35 -7.49 -2.26
N THR A 116 10.64 -7.28 -2.01
CA THR A 116 11.16 -6.02 -1.46
C THR A 116 12.04 -5.24 -2.44
N HIS A 117 12.32 -5.81 -3.62
CA HIS A 117 13.07 -5.12 -4.65
C HIS A 117 12.13 -4.27 -5.50
N LEU A 118 12.45 -2.99 -5.65
CA LEU A 118 11.68 -2.03 -6.42
C LEU A 118 12.55 -1.43 -7.51
N THR A 119 11.98 -1.32 -8.72
CA THR A 119 12.59 -0.55 -9.81
C THR A 119 11.99 0.83 -9.82
N LEU A 120 12.78 1.82 -9.42
CA LEU A 120 12.35 3.22 -9.38
C LEU A 120 12.88 3.99 -10.59
N PRO A 121 12.21 5.11 -10.96
CA PRO A 121 12.77 6.02 -11.94
C PRO A 121 14.15 6.52 -11.49
N THR A 122 15.09 6.64 -12.43
CA THR A 122 16.48 7.02 -12.15
C THR A 122 16.68 8.53 -12.00
N THR A 123 15.65 9.27 -11.66
CA THR A 123 15.79 10.71 -11.38
C THR A 123 16.50 10.87 -10.04
N PRO A 124 17.69 11.49 -10.00
CA PRO A 124 18.39 11.67 -8.73
C PRO A 124 17.57 12.59 -7.83
N TYR A 125 17.38 12.17 -6.59
CA TYR A 125 16.86 13.03 -5.55
C TYR A 125 17.99 13.95 -5.08
N VAL A 126 17.75 15.20 -5.13
CA VAL A 126 18.68 16.22 -4.65
C VAL A 126 18.28 16.63 -3.25
#